data_b1bab0d27790738f80d898f1f9819f3a
#
_entry.id   b1bab0d27790738f80d898f1f9819f3a
#
_cell.length_a   1.000
_cell.length_b   1.000
_cell.length_c   1.000
_cell.angle_alpha   90.00
_cell.angle_beta   90.00
_cell.angle_gamma   90.00
#
_symmetry.space_group_name_H-M   'P 1'
#
loop_
_entity.id
_entity.type
_entity.pdbx_description
1 polymer ?
#
loop_
_entity_poly.entity_id
_entity_poly.type
_entity_poly.pdbx_seq_one_letter_code
_entity_poly.pdbx_strand_id
1 'polypeptide(L)'
;ISQFDMIFETKTKVDGKEISRTRKLGMLDLLTFTDEFEQKLSQSGYSIDTLAQQAGGDLSFLSYYGSYVESSNAEQAFTSALMTVTDPNPVYVTVLTGRSELTQLTYFQTLLTANGYNVNTVDITSEDIPADTDVVVIPAPKTDYLEEDIKKVSDFLNNDGNLGKQLLYIASYGQEDTPNLDEFLSEYGLSVGKGVICESDSGKYYNSPCVTVASDVSDNFTQDVSAEKPAILSALCRPVNTLFDEQDMVSTDAYLKSSDSAYTANVDISQTTGQVNIGDALVKGQQNYMAVGSKAKFTDDNKTLYSNVIAVGSEGMLSDTYLQYSQYQNSDYFISVINGLTGK
;
A
#
# COMPACT_ATOMS: atom_id res chain seq x y z
N ILE A 1 26.97 5.45 -9.69
CA ILE A 1 27.55 4.72 -8.55
C ILE A 1 28.44 5.70 -7.82
N SER A 2 28.15 5.94 -6.53
CA SER A 2 28.99 6.79 -5.67
C SER A 2 30.15 5.97 -5.10
N GLN A 3 31.14 6.65 -4.53
CA GLN A 3 32.29 6.02 -3.88
C GLN A 3 31.89 5.14 -2.68
N PHE A 4 30.69 5.34 -2.14
CA PHE A 4 30.20 4.68 -0.93
C PHE A 4 29.04 3.72 -1.20
N ASP A 5 28.72 3.46 -2.47
CA ASP A 5 27.68 2.50 -2.83
C ASP A 5 28.20 1.06 -2.68
N MET A 6 27.40 0.21 -2.05
CA MET A 6 27.61 -1.23 -2.03
C MET A 6 26.71 -1.88 -3.08
N ILE A 7 27.27 -2.80 -3.84
CA ILE A 7 26.53 -3.50 -4.89
C ILE A 7 26.50 -4.97 -4.53
N PHE A 8 25.26 -5.47 -4.38
CA PHE A 8 24.98 -6.91 -4.29
C PHE A 8 24.59 -7.38 -5.68
N GLU A 9 25.29 -8.38 -6.19
CA GLU A 9 25.01 -8.97 -7.49
C GLU A 9 24.94 -10.49 -7.37
N THR A 10 23.95 -11.08 -8.02
CA THR A 10 23.92 -12.51 -8.26
C THR A 10 23.77 -12.79 -9.76
N LYS A 11 24.38 -13.90 -10.19
CA LYS A 11 24.22 -14.42 -11.56
C LYS A 11 23.72 -15.85 -11.43
N THR A 12 22.55 -16.11 -11.93
CA THR A 12 21.94 -17.43 -11.92
C THR A 12 21.47 -17.83 -13.31
N LYS A 13 21.23 -19.11 -13.54
CA LYS A 13 20.62 -19.60 -14.77
C LYS A 13 19.22 -20.10 -14.46
N VAL A 14 18.24 -19.51 -15.12
CA VAL A 14 16.84 -19.96 -15.07
C VAL A 14 16.48 -20.37 -16.50
N ASP A 15 16.02 -21.59 -16.69
CA ASP A 15 15.67 -22.18 -17.99
C ASP A 15 16.78 -22.03 -19.05
N GLY A 16 18.05 -22.10 -18.61
CA GLY A 16 19.23 -22.00 -19.48
C GLY A 16 19.63 -20.56 -19.84
N LYS A 17 18.88 -19.56 -19.43
CA LYS A 17 19.23 -18.13 -19.59
C LYS A 17 19.93 -17.62 -18.35
N GLU A 18 21.03 -16.88 -18.55
CA GLU A 18 21.72 -16.19 -17.45
C GLU A 18 20.91 -14.97 -17.05
N ILE A 19 20.53 -14.88 -15.77
CA ILE A 19 19.86 -13.74 -15.15
C ILE A 19 20.83 -13.13 -14.16
N SER A 20 21.14 -11.85 -14.34
CA SER A 20 21.89 -11.04 -13.38
C SER A 20 20.91 -10.16 -12.61
N ARG A 21 20.98 -10.18 -11.29
CA ARG A 21 20.22 -9.31 -10.40
C ARG A 21 21.19 -8.48 -9.60
N THR A 22 20.86 -7.22 -9.47
CA THR A 22 21.72 -6.26 -8.78
C THR A 22 20.90 -5.41 -7.83
N ARG A 23 21.34 -5.28 -6.59
CA ARG A 23 20.82 -4.33 -5.61
C ARG A 23 21.94 -3.41 -5.18
N LYS A 24 21.67 -2.11 -5.21
CA LYS A 24 22.57 -1.08 -4.73
C LYS A 24 22.09 -0.62 -3.34
N LEU A 25 23.01 -0.51 -2.39
CA LEU A 25 22.80 0.16 -1.11
C LEU A 25 23.74 1.34 -1.03
N GLY A 26 23.23 2.51 -0.75
CA GLY A 26 23.98 3.68 -0.34
C GLY A 26 24.24 3.66 1.17
N MET A 27 25.13 4.53 1.63
CA MET A 27 25.41 4.63 3.09
C MET A 27 24.19 5.09 3.89
N LEU A 28 23.29 5.86 3.28
CA LEU A 28 22.08 6.35 3.97
C LEU A 28 21.09 5.21 4.22
N ASP A 29 21.04 4.20 3.35
CA ASP A 29 20.21 3.00 3.55
C ASP A 29 20.60 2.21 4.81
N LEU A 30 21.80 2.49 5.37
CA LEU A 30 22.31 1.84 6.57
C LEU A 30 22.02 2.61 7.87
N LEU A 31 21.36 3.75 7.79
CA LEU A 31 21.11 4.65 8.90
C LEU A 31 19.63 4.92 9.06
N THR A 32 19.18 5.00 10.31
CA THR A 32 17.85 5.51 10.66
C THR A 32 18.04 6.90 11.27
N PHE A 33 17.22 7.84 10.83
CA PHE A 33 17.24 9.21 11.32
C PHE A 33 16.06 9.47 12.26
N THR A 34 16.20 10.50 13.11
CA THR A 34 15.13 10.87 14.03
C THR A 34 13.98 11.53 13.30
N ASP A 35 12.74 11.30 13.77
CA ASP A 35 11.52 11.93 13.24
C ASP A 35 11.62 13.46 13.20
N GLU A 36 12.31 14.07 14.20
CA GLU A 36 12.53 15.51 14.25
C GLU A 36 13.30 16.01 13.03
N PHE A 37 14.29 15.25 12.58
CA PHE A 37 15.09 15.60 11.41
C PHE A 37 14.29 15.48 10.12
N GLU A 38 13.57 14.39 9.95
CA GLU A 38 12.73 14.15 8.79
C GLU A 38 11.62 15.20 8.66
N GLN A 39 10.97 15.57 9.77
CA GLN A 39 9.98 16.65 9.80
C GLN A 39 10.58 18.00 9.42
N LYS A 40 11.75 18.34 9.93
CA LYS A 40 12.44 19.60 9.57
C LYS A 40 12.79 19.64 8.09
N LEU A 41 13.26 18.53 7.52
CA LEU A 41 13.57 18.43 6.10
C LEU A 41 12.31 18.60 5.27
N SER A 42 11.24 17.89 5.59
CA SER A 42 9.95 17.96 4.91
C SER A 42 9.37 19.37 4.92
N GLN A 43 9.42 20.07 6.06
CA GLN A 43 8.98 21.48 6.18
C GLN A 43 9.81 22.43 5.30
N SER A 44 11.04 22.07 4.99
CA SER A 44 11.93 22.83 4.13
C SER A 44 11.83 22.41 2.66
N GLY A 45 10.99 21.43 2.33
CA GLY A 45 10.84 20.86 0.98
C GLY A 45 11.99 19.93 0.57
N TYR A 46 12.72 19.38 1.53
CA TYR A 46 13.82 18.45 1.30
C TYR A 46 13.52 17.07 1.89
N SER A 47 14.19 16.05 1.35
CA SER A 47 14.32 14.72 1.94
C SER A 47 15.80 14.42 2.20
N ILE A 48 16.08 13.37 2.95
CA ILE A 48 17.45 12.88 3.18
C ILE A 48 18.11 12.54 1.84
N ASP A 49 17.37 11.90 0.94
CA ASP A 49 17.86 11.56 -0.40
C ASP A 49 18.18 12.79 -1.23
N THR A 50 17.36 13.84 -1.13
CA THR A 50 17.62 15.11 -1.83
C THR A 50 18.89 15.77 -1.32
N LEU A 51 19.12 15.74 0.01
CA LEU A 51 20.37 16.26 0.59
C LEU A 51 21.57 15.46 0.12
N ALA A 52 21.47 14.14 0.10
CA ALA A 52 22.54 13.26 -0.38
C ALA A 52 22.86 13.49 -1.86
N GLN A 53 21.85 13.69 -2.70
CA GLN A 53 22.04 14.03 -4.12
C GLN A 53 22.72 15.39 -4.30
N GLN A 54 22.31 16.40 -3.55
CA GLN A 54 22.93 17.73 -3.58
C GLN A 54 24.39 17.71 -3.11
N ALA A 55 24.69 16.85 -2.12
CA ALA A 55 26.05 16.61 -1.68
C ALA A 55 26.90 15.76 -2.65
N GLY A 56 26.32 15.37 -3.81
CA GLY A 56 27.02 14.52 -4.77
C GLY A 56 27.42 13.15 -4.25
N GLY A 57 26.70 12.64 -3.26
CA GLY A 57 27.02 11.39 -2.55
C GLY A 57 28.12 11.56 -1.49
N ASP A 58 28.61 12.78 -1.24
CA ASP A 58 29.52 13.07 -0.16
C ASP A 58 28.75 13.09 1.17
N LEU A 59 29.14 12.19 2.08
CA LEU A 59 28.55 12.08 3.41
C LEU A 59 29.08 13.10 4.41
N SER A 60 29.89 14.07 3.98
CA SER A 60 30.40 15.12 4.87
C SER A 60 29.30 15.93 5.54
N PHE A 61 28.08 15.98 4.91
CA PHE A 61 26.90 16.58 5.56
C PHE A 61 26.53 15.89 6.89
N LEU A 62 26.82 14.59 7.05
CA LEU A 62 26.60 13.88 8.32
C LEU A 62 27.44 14.43 9.46
N SER A 63 28.54 15.14 9.17
CA SER A 63 29.29 15.84 10.20
C SER A 63 28.49 16.95 10.88
N TYR A 64 27.51 17.51 10.17
CA TYR A 64 26.59 18.52 10.67
C TYR A 64 25.30 17.92 11.24
N TYR A 65 24.85 16.79 10.68
CA TYR A 65 23.54 16.17 10.96
C TYR A 65 23.67 14.81 11.67
N GLY A 66 24.87 14.38 12.00
CA GLY A 66 25.13 13.08 12.67
C GLY A 66 24.43 12.93 14.03
N SER A 67 24.10 14.04 14.71
CA SER A 67 23.31 14.04 15.94
C SER A 67 21.84 13.61 15.72
N TYR A 68 21.37 13.61 14.50
CA TYR A 68 20.04 13.15 14.12
C TYR A 68 20.01 11.69 13.64
N VAL A 69 21.16 11.00 13.59
CA VAL A 69 21.21 9.55 13.37
C VAL A 69 20.76 8.87 14.65
N GLU A 70 19.65 8.15 14.58
CA GLU A 70 19.07 7.45 15.72
C GLU A 70 19.70 6.07 15.91
N SER A 71 19.85 5.32 14.82
CA SER A 71 20.37 3.96 14.86
C SER A 71 21.01 3.52 13.54
N SER A 72 21.65 2.35 13.56
CA SER A 72 22.12 1.67 12.36
C SER A 72 21.05 0.71 11.85
N ASN A 73 20.71 0.81 10.58
CA ASN A 73 19.82 -0.08 9.84
C ASN A 73 20.59 -1.11 9.01
N ALA A 74 21.90 -1.25 9.23
CA ALA A 74 22.78 -2.01 8.34
C ALA A 74 22.39 -3.50 8.22
N GLU A 75 22.01 -4.15 9.31
CA GLU A 75 21.64 -5.57 9.31
C GLU A 75 20.40 -5.81 8.43
N GLN A 76 19.36 -5.00 8.62
CA GLN A 76 18.13 -5.07 7.83
C GLN A 76 18.40 -4.76 6.35
N ALA A 77 19.16 -3.71 6.06
CA ALA A 77 19.49 -3.31 4.69
C ALA A 77 20.28 -4.39 3.95
N PHE A 78 21.29 -4.99 4.60
CA PHE A 78 22.06 -6.10 4.01
C PHE A 78 21.20 -7.35 3.80
N THR A 79 20.40 -7.72 4.79
CA THR A 79 19.52 -8.90 4.70
C THR A 79 18.53 -8.73 3.56
N SER A 80 17.87 -7.57 3.48
CA SER A 80 16.95 -7.24 2.39
C SER A 80 17.64 -7.28 1.02
N ALA A 81 18.84 -6.69 0.90
CA ALA A 81 19.58 -6.71 -0.36
C ALA A 81 19.94 -8.14 -0.80
N LEU A 82 20.38 -8.98 0.14
CA LEU A 82 20.67 -10.38 -0.13
C LEU A 82 19.41 -11.14 -0.54
N MET A 83 18.31 -10.98 0.19
CA MET A 83 17.03 -11.61 -0.16
C MET A 83 16.59 -11.22 -1.57
N THR A 84 16.64 -9.92 -1.92
CA THR A 84 16.26 -9.42 -3.24
C THR A 84 17.07 -10.05 -4.37
N VAL A 85 18.40 -10.14 -4.23
CA VAL A 85 19.25 -10.64 -5.32
C VAL A 85 19.28 -12.18 -5.40
N THR A 86 18.99 -12.88 -4.31
CA THR A 86 19.00 -14.36 -4.26
C THR A 86 17.63 -14.99 -4.42
N ASP A 87 16.54 -14.22 -4.37
CA ASP A 87 15.18 -14.73 -4.53
C ASP A 87 15.03 -15.42 -5.90
N PRO A 88 14.70 -16.73 -5.96
CA PRO A 88 14.48 -17.41 -7.22
C PRO A 88 13.25 -16.88 -7.98
N ASN A 89 12.27 -16.35 -7.27
CA ASN A 89 11.01 -15.85 -7.80
C ASN A 89 10.75 -14.40 -7.28
N PRO A 90 11.49 -13.41 -7.79
CA PRO A 90 11.31 -12.03 -7.32
C PRO A 90 9.91 -11.54 -7.63
N VAL A 91 9.31 -10.84 -6.68
CA VAL A 91 8.01 -10.19 -6.83
C VAL A 91 8.21 -8.70 -7.10
N TYR A 92 7.54 -8.20 -8.12
CA TYR A 92 7.59 -6.79 -8.54
C TYR A 92 6.30 -6.06 -8.18
N VAL A 93 6.44 -4.96 -7.47
CA VAL A 93 5.34 -4.07 -7.07
C VAL A 93 5.49 -2.75 -7.79
N THR A 94 4.49 -2.35 -8.56
CA THR A 94 4.49 -1.08 -9.29
C THR A 94 3.47 -0.14 -8.66
N VAL A 95 3.95 1.00 -8.15
CA VAL A 95 3.12 2.08 -7.63
C VAL A 95 2.79 3.04 -8.77
N LEU A 96 1.51 3.23 -9.05
CA LEU A 96 1.07 4.14 -10.11
C LEU A 96 1.02 5.59 -9.61
N THR A 97 1.37 6.51 -10.49
CA THR A 97 1.29 7.96 -10.30
C THR A 97 0.72 8.64 -11.54
N GLY A 98 0.54 9.96 -11.51
CA GLY A 98 0.07 10.76 -12.64
C GLY A 98 -1.37 11.26 -12.50
N ARG A 99 -2.07 10.91 -11.41
CA ARG A 99 -3.45 11.31 -11.11
C ARG A 99 -3.57 12.16 -9.85
N SER A 100 -2.51 12.92 -9.54
CA SER A 100 -2.43 13.82 -8.37
C SER A 100 -2.69 13.09 -7.05
N GLU A 101 -2.03 12.00 -6.86
CA GLU A 101 -2.19 11.09 -5.72
C GLU A 101 -2.09 11.83 -4.38
N LEU A 102 -3.01 11.53 -3.47
CA LEU A 102 -3.10 12.17 -2.15
C LEU A 102 -2.07 11.63 -1.16
N THR A 103 -1.42 10.52 -1.51
CA THR A 103 -0.33 9.93 -0.73
C THR A 103 0.78 9.40 -1.62
N GLN A 104 2.02 9.41 -1.12
CA GLN A 104 3.18 8.83 -1.79
C GLN A 104 3.48 7.40 -1.28
N LEU A 105 2.86 6.98 -0.18
CA LEU A 105 3.11 5.68 0.47
C LEU A 105 4.60 5.40 0.74
N THR A 106 5.38 6.42 1.12
CA THR A 106 6.84 6.34 1.20
C THR A 106 7.31 5.25 2.15
N TYR A 107 6.76 5.21 3.36
CA TYR A 107 7.12 4.18 4.33
C TYR A 107 6.64 2.79 3.91
N PHE A 108 5.46 2.68 3.30
CA PHE A 108 4.96 1.39 2.78
C PHE A 108 5.87 0.83 1.67
N GLN A 109 6.35 1.66 0.75
CA GLN A 109 7.33 1.25 -0.26
C GLN A 109 8.66 0.80 0.38
N THR A 110 9.09 1.48 1.44
CA THR A 110 10.26 1.08 2.24
C THR A 110 10.04 -0.27 2.89
N LEU A 111 8.88 -0.50 3.51
CA LEU A 111 8.53 -1.79 4.10
C LEU A 111 8.52 -2.93 3.07
N LEU A 112 7.93 -2.70 1.91
CA LEU A 112 7.94 -3.68 0.82
C LEU A 112 9.38 -4.01 0.41
N THR A 113 10.21 -3.00 0.22
CA THR A 113 11.63 -3.19 -0.12
C THR A 113 12.39 -3.96 0.97
N ALA A 114 12.14 -3.64 2.24
CA ALA A 114 12.74 -4.33 3.40
C ALA A 114 12.32 -5.81 3.47
N ASN A 115 11.14 -6.15 2.95
CA ASN A 115 10.63 -7.52 2.85
C ASN A 115 11.00 -8.22 1.52
N GLY A 116 11.95 -7.65 0.76
CA GLY A 116 12.53 -8.28 -0.44
C GLY A 116 11.65 -8.16 -1.68
N TYR A 117 10.73 -7.20 -1.73
CA TYR A 117 10.00 -6.84 -2.94
C TYR A 117 10.80 -5.87 -3.81
N ASN A 118 10.65 -5.98 -5.13
CA ASN A 118 11.17 -5.01 -6.06
C ASN A 118 10.11 -3.94 -6.33
N VAL A 119 10.31 -2.76 -5.78
CA VAL A 119 9.33 -1.67 -5.88
C VAL A 119 9.78 -0.66 -6.91
N ASN A 120 8.90 -0.27 -7.84
CA ASN A 120 9.09 0.81 -8.79
C ASN A 120 7.85 1.72 -8.84
N THR A 121 8.02 2.89 -9.43
CA THR A 121 6.94 3.86 -9.64
C THR A 121 6.81 4.14 -11.13
N VAL A 122 5.57 4.23 -11.62
CA VAL A 122 5.26 4.47 -13.03
C VAL A 122 4.18 5.55 -13.14
N ASP A 123 4.40 6.53 -13.99
CA ASP A 123 3.38 7.50 -14.37
C ASP A 123 2.46 6.90 -15.44
N ILE A 124 1.25 6.49 -15.01
CA ILE A 124 0.28 5.80 -15.85
C ILE A 124 -0.16 6.63 -17.07
N THR A 125 -0.04 7.96 -16.97
CA THR A 125 -0.45 8.87 -18.05
C THR A 125 0.54 8.87 -19.23
N SER A 126 1.78 8.48 -19.00
CA SER A 126 2.85 8.54 -19.99
C SER A 126 3.57 7.21 -20.24
N GLU A 127 3.41 6.25 -19.33
CA GLU A 127 4.11 4.97 -19.36
C GLU A 127 3.11 3.79 -19.30
N ASP A 128 3.57 2.62 -19.69
CA ASP A 128 2.84 1.38 -19.54
C ASP A 128 3.29 0.67 -18.24
N ILE A 129 2.40 -0.16 -17.68
CA ILE A 129 2.73 -1.03 -16.55
C ILE A 129 3.77 -2.06 -17.02
N PRO A 130 4.94 -2.19 -16.37
CA PRO A 130 5.96 -3.17 -16.77
C PRO A 130 5.41 -4.60 -16.79
N ALA A 131 5.78 -5.39 -17.79
CA ALA A 131 5.26 -6.74 -17.99
C ALA A 131 5.61 -7.71 -16.86
N ASP A 132 6.71 -7.47 -16.15
CA ASP A 132 7.18 -8.26 -14.99
C ASP A 132 6.49 -7.85 -13.68
N THR A 133 5.64 -6.81 -13.67
CA THR A 133 4.86 -6.43 -12.48
C THR A 133 3.94 -7.56 -12.04
N ASP A 134 3.93 -7.85 -10.74
CA ASP A 134 3.01 -8.82 -10.12
C ASP A 134 1.88 -8.15 -9.35
N VAL A 135 2.19 -7.02 -8.71
CA VAL A 135 1.22 -6.23 -7.94
C VAL A 135 1.26 -4.78 -8.42
N VAL A 136 0.11 -4.24 -8.74
CA VAL A 136 -0.08 -2.80 -8.98
C VAL A 136 -0.68 -2.17 -7.72
N VAL A 137 -0.19 -1.00 -7.33
CA VAL A 137 -0.74 -0.17 -6.24
C VAL A 137 -1.23 1.15 -6.82
N ILE A 138 -2.49 1.49 -6.57
CA ILE A 138 -3.10 2.79 -6.92
C ILE A 138 -3.27 3.59 -5.62
N PRO A 139 -2.43 4.62 -5.36
CA PRO A 139 -2.34 5.28 -4.06
C PRO A 139 -3.23 6.53 -3.98
N ALA A 140 -4.52 6.36 -3.77
CA ALA A 140 -5.47 7.46 -3.53
C ALA A 140 -5.42 8.56 -4.60
N PRO A 141 -5.75 8.29 -5.87
CA PRO A 141 -5.75 9.29 -6.93
C PRO A 141 -6.78 10.38 -6.61
N LYS A 142 -6.38 11.65 -6.67
CA LYS A 142 -7.30 12.76 -6.47
C LYS A 142 -8.23 12.95 -7.64
N THR A 143 -7.70 12.76 -8.86
CA THR A 143 -8.46 12.87 -10.12
C THR A 143 -8.71 11.49 -10.71
N ASP A 144 -9.81 11.34 -11.45
CA ASP A 144 -10.18 10.07 -12.06
C ASP A 144 -9.17 9.58 -13.12
N TYR A 145 -9.10 8.30 -13.30
CA TYR A 145 -8.40 7.65 -14.41
C TYR A 145 -9.16 7.86 -15.71
N LEU A 146 -8.44 8.06 -16.82
CA LEU A 146 -9.05 8.04 -18.16
C LEU A 146 -9.33 6.58 -18.60
N GLU A 147 -10.20 6.42 -19.58
CA GLU A 147 -10.50 5.09 -20.15
C GLU A 147 -9.24 4.33 -20.60
N GLU A 148 -8.24 5.05 -21.13
CA GLU A 148 -6.95 4.47 -21.54
C GLU A 148 -6.12 3.97 -20.38
N ASP A 149 -6.16 4.65 -19.23
CA ASP A 149 -5.44 4.20 -18.00
C ASP A 149 -6.14 2.97 -17.42
N ILE A 150 -7.49 3.02 -17.34
CA ILE A 150 -8.29 1.86 -16.91
C ILE A 150 -8.01 0.65 -17.80
N LYS A 151 -7.89 0.88 -19.12
CA LYS A 151 -7.54 -0.20 -20.05
C LYS A 151 -6.17 -0.80 -19.72
N LYS A 152 -5.14 0.00 -19.40
CA LYS A 152 -3.82 -0.51 -19.00
C LYS A 152 -3.90 -1.37 -17.74
N VAL A 153 -4.68 -0.95 -16.73
CA VAL A 153 -4.89 -1.71 -15.49
C VAL A 153 -5.68 -2.99 -15.77
N SER A 154 -6.72 -2.94 -16.59
CA SER A 154 -7.53 -4.10 -16.95
C SER A 154 -6.72 -5.13 -17.76
N ASP A 155 -5.92 -4.66 -18.72
CA ASP A 155 -5.03 -5.52 -19.53
C ASP A 155 -3.98 -6.19 -18.63
N PHE A 156 -3.41 -5.46 -17.68
CA PHE A 156 -2.49 -5.99 -16.67
C PHE A 156 -3.12 -7.12 -15.87
N LEU A 157 -4.32 -6.92 -15.30
CA LEU A 157 -5.00 -7.94 -14.50
C LEU A 157 -5.46 -9.13 -15.36
N ASN A 158 -5.83 -8.89 -16.62
CA ASN A 158 -6.20 -9.96 -17.55
C ASN A 158 -4.97 -10.81 -17.95
N ASN A 159 -3.79 -10.22 -18.03
CA ASN A 159 -2.52 -10.90 -18.30
C ASN A 159 -2.62 -11.85 -19.51
N ASP A 160 -3.05 -11.33 -20.66
CA ASP A 160 -3.32 -12.11 -21.87
C ASP A 160 -4.26 -13.33 -21.63
N GLY A 161 -5.21 -13.16 -20.72
CA GLY A 161 -6.15 -14.19 -20.32
C GLY A 161 -5.59 -15.24 -19.35
N ASN A 162 -4.37 -15.06 -18.83
CA ASN A 162 -3.77 -15.99 -17.85
C ASN A 162 -4.10 -15.63 -16.41
N LEU A 163 -4.58 -14.39 -16.14
CA LEU A 163 -4.76 -13.87 -14.78
C LEU A 163 -3.46 -13.93 -13.97
N GLY A 164 -3.55 -14.05 -12.66
CA GLY A 164 -2.39 -14.19 -11.75
C GLY A 164 -1.83 -12.85 -11.26
N LYS A 165 -2.39 -11.72 -11.66
CA LYS A 165 -1.94 -10.37 -11.28
C LYS A 165 -2.83 -9.77 -10.19
N GLN A 166 -2.28 -8.85 -9.41
CA GLN A 166 -2.91 -8.32 -8.22
C GLN A 166 -2.98 -6.79 -8.27
N LEU A 167 -4.07 -6.22 -7.75
CA LEU A 167 -4.24 -4.78 -7.59
C LEU A 167 -4.58 -4.43 -6.15
N LEU A 168 -3.85 -3.48 -5.57
CA LEU A 168 -4.18 -2.81 -4.33
C LEU A 168 -4.64 -1.38 -4.65
N TYR A 169 -5.94 -1.13 -4.62
CA TYR A 169 -6.51 0.20 -4.73
C TYR A 169 -6.73 0.81 -3.36
N ILE A 170 -6.23 2.00 -3.15
CA ILE A 170 -6.36 2.74 -1.91
C ILE A 170 -7.21 3.97 -2.18
N ALA A 171 -8.30 4.10 -1.46
CA ALA A 171 -9.17 5.27 -1.52
C ALA A 171 -8.76 6.33 -0.49
N SER A 172 -9.25 7.54 -0.65
CA SER A 172 -9.12 8.64 0.30
C SER A 172 -10.43 9.36 0.49
N TYR A 173 -10.63 9.87 1.69
CA TYR A 173 -11.71 10.84 1.97
C TYR A 173 -11.60 12.11 1.11
N GLY A 174 -10.36 12.53 0.78
CA GLY A 174 -10.08 13.72 -0.01
C GLY A 174 -10.19 13.55 -1.53
N GLN A 175 -10.55 12.37 -2.04
CA GLN A 175 -10.73 12.14 -3.48
C GLN A 175 -11.93 12.89 -4.04
N GLU A 176 -11.79 13.38 -5.27
CA GLU A 176 -12.90 13.82 -6.11
C GLU A 176 -13.71 12.59 -6.59
N ASP A 177 -14.85 12.83 -7.28
CA ASP A 177 -15.59 11.72 -7.89
C ASP A 177 -14.73 11.05 -8.99
N THR A 178 -14.66 9.72 -8.97
CA THR A 178 -13.82 8.90 -9.86
C THR A 178 -14.66 7.87 -10.62
N PRO A 179 -15.56 8.31 -11.53
CA PRO A 179 -16.54 7.42 -12.15
C PRO A 179 -15.94 6.28 -12.97
N ASN A 180 -14.80 6.48 -13.66
CA ASN A 180 -14.17 5.41 -14.43
C ASN A 180 -13.53 4.35 -13.49
N LEU A 181 -12.90 4.79 -12.40
CA LEU A 181 -12.41 3.86 -11.36
C LEU A 181 -13.56 3.15 -10.65
N ASP A 182 -14.66 3.83 -10.37
CA ASP A 182 -15.83 3.23 -9.72
C ASP A 182 -16.47 2.17 -10.64
N GLU A 183 -16.57 2.42 -11.95
CA GLU A 183 -17.02 1.45 -12.93
C GLU A 183 -16.09 0.24 -12.98
N PHE A 184 -14.79 0.45 -13.07
CA PHE A 184 -13.79 -0.61 -13.04
C PHE A 184 -13.87 -1.46 -11.76
N LEU A 185 -13.98 -0.84 -10.58
CA LEU A 185 -14.13 -1.57 -9.31
C LEU A 185 -15.41 -2.42 -9.31
N SER A 186 -16.50 -1.92 -9.92
CA SER A 186 -17.77 -2.65 -9.98
C SER A 186 -17.69 -3.95 -10.79
N GLU A 187 -16.80 -4.03 -11.79
CA GLU A 187 -16.53 -5.28 -12.52
C GLU A 187 -15.93 -6.38 -11.62
N TYR A 188 -15.28 -5.98 -10.52
CA TYR A 188 -14.76 -6.87 -9.48
C TYR A 188 -15.70 -6.97 -8.27
N GLY A 189 -16.94 -6.50 -8.41
CA GLY A 189 -17.95 -6.56 -7.34
C GLY A 189 -17.70 -5.63 -6.18
N LEU A 190 -16.89 -4.59 -6.35
CA LEU A 190 -16.52 -3.65 -5.32
C LEU A 190 -17.06 -2.24 -5.59
N SER A 191 -17.31 -1.48 -4.54
CA SER A 191 -17.53 -0.04 -4.64
C SER A 191 -17.02 0.68 -3.38
N VAL A 192 -16.57 1.91 -3.55
CA VAL A 192 -16.18 2.77 -2.43
C VAL A 192 -17.30 3.77 -2.15
N GLY A 193 -17.94 3.63 -0.99
CA GLY A 193 -19.08 4.44 -0.61
C GLY A 193 -18.73 5.88 -0.24
N LYS A 194 -19.75 6.68 -0.01
CA LYS A 194 -19.62 8.08 0.46
C LYS A 194 -19.61 8.16 1.99
N GLY A 195 -19.03 9.23 2.50
CA GLY A 195 -18.88 9.47 3.93
C GLY A 195 -17.68 8.71 4.52
N VAL A 196 -17.53 8.83 5.82
CA VAL A 196 -16.43 8.27 6.61
C VAL A 196 -17.00 7.34 7.66
N ILE A 197 -16.36 6.21 7.88
CA ILE A 197 -16.69 5.27 8.95
C ILE A 197 -16.28 5.89 10.27
N CYS A 198 -17.23 6.02 11.18
CA CYS A 198 -17.04 6.48 12.55
C CYS A 198 -17.60 5.45 13.53
N GLU A 199 -17.07 5.43 14.75
CA GLU A 199 -17.51 4.57 15.83
C GLU A 199 -18.23 5.35 16.94
N SER A 200 -19.31 4.82 17.46
CA SER A 200 -20.01 5.38 18.63
C SER A 200 -19.51 4.80 19.96
N ASP A 201 -18.87 3.64 19.93
CA ASP A 201 -18.21 3.04 21.10
C ASP A 201 -16.78 3.56 21.25
N SER A 202 -16.51 4.25 22.37
CA SER A 202 -15.19 4.82 22.66
C SER A 202 -14.08 3.78 22.81
N GLY A 203 -14.40 2.51 23.01
CA GLY A 203 -13.45 1.41 23.03
C GLY A 203 -13.00 0.95 21.63
N LYS A 204 -13.58 1.50 20.57
CA LYS A 204 -13.37 1.08 19.18
C LYS A 204 -12.72 2.16 18.30
N TYR A 205 -12.30 3.28 18.89
CA TYR A 205 -11.60 4.34 18.15
C TYR A 205 -10.44 4.92 18.98
N TYR A 206 -9.51 5.56 18.30
CA TYR A 206 -8.34 6.23 18.87
C TYR A 206 -8.46 7.74 18.68
N ASN A 207 -8.50 8.50 19.76
CA ASN A 207 -8.55 9.97 19.81
C ASN A 207 -9.76 10.65 19.11
N SER A 208 -10.37 10.05 18.12
CA SER A 208 -11.51 10.60 17.37
C SER A 208 -12.43 9.48 16.90
N PRO A 209 -13.76 9.67 16.93
CA PRO A 209 -14.69 8.66 16.41
C PRO A 209 -14.41 8.20 14.98
N CYS A 210 -13.77 9.03 14.15
CA CYS A 210 -13.41 8.69 12.76
C CYS A 210 -11.97 8.18 12.60
N VAL A 211 -11.28 7.87 13.72
CA VAL A 211 -10.01 7.13 13.76
C VAL A 211 -10.28 5.81 14.45
N THR A 212 -10.69 4.82 13.70
CA THR A 212 -11.31 3.59 14.19
C THR A 212 -10.33 2.42 14.23
N VAL A 213 -10.62 1.42 15.04
CA VAL A 213 -9.87 0.16 15.09
C VAL A 213 -10.75 -0.96 14.53
N ALA A 214 -10.24 -1.74 13.59
CA ALA A 214 -10.96 -2.88 13.03
C ALA A 214 -11.36 -3.85 14.14
N SER A 215 -12.63 -4.29 14.11
CA SER A 215 -13.21 -5.19 15.12
C SER A 215 -13.30 -6.64 14.63
N ASP A 216 -13.30 -6.81 13.30
CA ASP A 216 -13.30 -8.10 12.63
C ASP A 216 -12.21 -8.09 11.57
N VAL A 217 -11.23 -8.95 11.72
CA VAL A 217 -10.08 -9.13 10.83
C VAL A 217 -10.12 -10.55 10.31
N SER A 218 -10.25 -10.71 9.00
CA SER A 218 -10.27 -12.03 8.36
C SER A 218 -8.95 -12.77 8.58
N ASP A 219 -8.99 -14.06 8.84
CA ASP A 219 -7.81 -14.92 9.02
C ASP A 219 -7.00 -15.10 7.73
N ASN A 220 -7.53 -14.67 6.58
CA ASN A 220 -6.88 -14.88 5.27
C ASN A 220 -5.50 -14.23 5.14
N PHE A 221 -5.24 -13.14 5.88
CA PHE A 221 -3.98 -12.39 5.80
C PHE A 221 -3.38 -12.11 7.18
N THR A 222 -3.53 -13.01 8.12
CA THR A 222 -2.99 -12.86 9.48
C THR A 222 -1.86 -13.84 9.80
N GLN A 223 -1.44 -14.67 8.84
CA GLN A 223 -0.45 -15.72 9.07
C GLN A 223 0.92 -15.17 9.50
N ASP A 224 1.30 -14.00 9.00
CA ASP A 224 2.58 -13.34 9.30
C ASP A 224 2.42 -12.27 10.41
N VAL A 225 1.22 -12.10 10.94
CA VAL A 225 0.97 -11.11 11.99
C VAL A 225 1.20 -11.76 13.36
N SER A 226 2.08 -11.17 14.16
CA SER A 226 2.48 -11.74 15.46
C SER A 226 1.37 -11.73 16.51
N ALA A 227 0.31 -10.96 16.32
CA ALA A 227 -0.82 -10.85 17.26
C ALA A 227 -1.96 -11.80 16.89
N GLU A 228 -2.44 -12.58 17.85
CA GLU A 228 -3.61 -13.47 17.66
C GLU A 228 -4.86 -12.69 17.21
N LYS A 229 -5.01 -11.45 17.66
CA LYS A 229 -6.05 -10.50 17.20
C LYS A 229 -5.40 -9.18 16.85
N PRO A 230 -5.03 -8.97 15.60
CA PRO A 230 -4.35 -7.74 15.21
C PRO A 230 -5.29 -6.54 15.34
N ALA A 231 -4.78 -5.48 15.94
CA ALA A 231 -5.46 -4.19 16.00
C ALA A 231 -5.01 -3.33 14.82
N ILE A 232 -5.88 -3.17 13.83
CA ILE A 232 -5.62 -2.39 12.62
C ILE A 232 -6.32 -1.04 12.75
N LEU A 233 -5.52 0.02 12.72
CA LEU A 233 -5.99 1.39 12.85
C LEU A 233 -6.38 1.95 11.48
N SER A 234 -7.50 2.67 11.43
CA SER A 234 -8.00 3.33 10.22
C SER A 234 -8.43 4.77 10.52
N ALA A 235 -8.06 5.70 9.67
CA ALA A 235 -8.47 7.10 9.81
C ALA A 235 -9.22 7.58 8.58
N LEU A 236 -10.35 8.28 8.80
CA LEU A 236 -11.15 8.89 7.74
C LEU A 236 -11.51 7.91 6.61
N CYS A 237 -11.80 6.66 6.96
CA CYS A 237 -12.01 5.58 6.02
C CYS A 237 -13.39 5.68 5.36
N ARG A 238 -13.43 5.63 4.05
CA ARG A 238 -14.65 5.44 3.27
C ARG A 238 -15.08 3.96 3.35
N PRO A 239 -16.37 3.64 3.40
CA PRO A 239 -16.81 2.26 3.41
C PRO A 239 -16.54 1.58 2.06
N VAL A 240 -16.00 0.36 2.11
CA VAL A 240 -15.83 -0.48 0.92
C VAL A 240 -16.95 -1.51 0.89
N ASN A 241 -17.78 -1.49 -0.14
CA ASN A 241 -18.92 -2.39 -0.24
C ASN A 241 -18.62 -3.53 -1.22
N THR A 242 -19.10 -4.73 -0.89
CA THR A 242 -19.24 -5.83 -1.82
C THR A 242 -20.62 -5.73 -2.47
N LEU A 243 -20.70 -5.80 -3.81
CA LEU A 243 -21.92 -5.63 -4.59
C LEU A 243 -22.71 -6.95 -4.74
N PHE A 244 -22.00 -8.07 -4.61
CA PHE A 244 -22.52 -9.44 -4.65
C PHE A 244 -21.52 -10.38 -3.99
N ASP A 245 -21.91 -11.59 -3.64
CA ASP A 245 -20.98 -12.59 -3.10
C ASP A 245 -20.23 -13.31 -4.23
N GLU A 246 -20.95 -13.73 -5.29
CA GLU A 246 -20.39 -14.39 -6.47
C GLU A 246 -21.23 -14.07 -7.71
N GLN A 247 -20.57 -13.65 -8.80
CA GLN A 247 -21.19 -13.42 -10.11
C GLN A 247 -20.13 -13.54 -11.22
N ASP A 248 -20.45 -14.24 -12.33
CA ASP A 248 -19.62 -14.30 -13.55
C ASP A 248 -18.14 -14.62 -13.32
N MET A 249 -17.84 -15.60 -12.46
CA MET A 249 -16.49 -15.98 -12.05
C MET A 249 -15.76 -14.93 -11.21
N VAL A 250 -16.45 -13.94 -10.70
CA VAL A 250 -15.95 -13.01 -9.70
C VAL A 250 -16.60 -13.32 -8.36
N SER A 251 -15.80 -13.50 -7.32
CA SER A 251 -16.24 -13.60 -5.92
C SER A 251 -15.73 -12.44 -5.12
N THR A 252 -16.49 -12.04 -4.09
CA THR A 252 -16.08 -10.97 -3.18
C THR A 252 -16.03 -11.43 -1.74
N ASP A 253 -15.13 -10.82 -0.97
CA ASP A 253 -15.03 -11.04 0.47
C ASP A 253 -14.58 -9.75 1.18
N ALA A 254 -14.97 -9.58 2.44
CA ALA A 254 -14.59 -8.43 3.25
C ALA A 254 -13.58 -8.83 4.32
N TYR A 255 -12.40 -8.21 4.28
CA TYR A 255 -11.25 -8.62 5.09
C TYR A 255 -11.06 -7.83 6.38
N LEU A 256 -11.47 -6.57 6.39
CA LEU A 256 -11.45 -5.74 7.59
C LEU A 256 -12.82 -5.09 7.78
N LYS A 257 -13.39 -5.23 8.97
CA LYS A 257 -14.70 -4.67 9.29
C LYS A 257 -14.68 -3.92 10.61
N SER A 258 -15.55 -2.93 10.69
CA SER A 258 -15.86 -2.20 11.92
C SER A 258 -16.68 -3.04 12.89
N SER A 259 -17.02 -2.48 14.03
CA SER A 259 -18.02 -3.06 14.93
C SER A 259 -19.45 -2.77 14.47
N ASP A 260 -20.42 -3.41 15.12
CA ASP A 260 -21.85 -3.14 14.91
C ASP A 260 -22.28 -1.75 15.41
N SER A 261 -21.47 -1.09 16.25
CA SER A 261 -21.71 0.26 16.73
C SER A 261 -21.23 1.35 15.79
N ALA A 262 -20.62 0.97 14.65
CA ALA A 262 -20.16 1.89 13.63
C ALA A 262 -21.31 2.54 12.86
N TYR A 263 -20.98 3.64 12.23
CA TYR A 263 -21.85 4.34 11.29
C TYR A 263 -21.01 5.10 10.28
N THR A 264 -21.55 5.39 9.11
CA THR A 264 -20.94 6.34 8.18
C THR A 264 -21.56 7.71 8.35
N ALA A 265 -20.75 8.76 8.21
CA ALA A 265 -21.20 10.15 8.24
C ALA A 265 -20.37 11.01 7.27
N ASN A 266 -20.96 12.12 6.81
CA ASN A 266 -20.15 13.16 6.20
C ASN A 266 -19.34 13.84 7.30
N VAL A 267 -18.08 14.15 6.99
CA VAL A 267 -17.21 14.89 7.91
C VAL A 267 -16.70 16.15 7.24
N ASP A 268 -16.52 17.18 8.05
CA ASP A 268 -15.87 18.44 7.64
C ASP A 268 -14.64 18.64 8.53
N ILE A 269 -13.49 18.81 7.91
CA ILE A 269 -12.22 18.97 8.60
C ILE A 269 -11.81 20.45 8.53
N SER A 270 -11.78 21.09 9.68
CA SER A 270 -11.32 22.48 9.78
C SER A 270 -9.87 22.61 9.33
N GLN A 271 -9.64 23.33 8.25
CA GLN A 271 -8.31 23.59 7.70
C GLN A 271 -7.41 24.38 8.67
N THR A 272 -8.00 25.05 9.66
CA THR A 272 -7.27 25.89 10.61
C THR A 272 -6.90 25.12 11.88
N THR A 273 -7.77 24.23 12.36
CA THR A 273 -7.61 23.55 13.65
C THR A 273 -7.43 22.05 13.54
N GLY A 274 -7.65 21.48 12.35
CA GLY A 274 -7.68 20.02 12.15
C GLY A 274 -8.89 19.33 12.83
N GLN A 275 -9.81 20.09 13.43
CA GLN A 275 -10.98 19.54 14.10
C GLN A 275 -11.92 18.90 13.08
N VAL A 276 -12.32 17.65 13.38
CA VAL A 276 -13.29 16.88 12.58
C VAL A 276 -14.69 17.16 13.13
N ASN A 277 -15.55 17.78 12.30
CA ASN A 277 -16.97 17.94 12.58
C ASN A 277 -17.73 16.81 11.88
N ILE A 278 -18.43 16.00 12.66
CA ILE A 278 -19.13 14.80 12.17
C ILE A 278 -20.60 15.18 11.98
N GLY A 279 -21.13 14.96 10.79
CA GLY A 279 -22.52 15.14 10.45
C GLY A 279 -23.43 14.01 10.96
N ASP A 280 -24.69 14.05 10.53
CA ASP A 280 -25.63 12.98 10.84
C ASP A 280 -25.21 11.64 10.21
N ALA A 281 -25.56 10.54 10.88
CA ALA A 281 -25.29 9.20 10.38
C ALA A 281 -26.05 8.93 9.07
N LEU A 282 -25.33 8.52 8.03
CA LEU A 282 -25.88 8.10 6.74
C LEU A 282 -26.31 6.64 6.76
N VAL A 283 -25.44 5.75 7.23
CA VAL A 283 -25.68 4.31 7.39
C VAL A 283 -25.21 3.88 8.78
N LYS A 284 -25.96 3.02 9.46
CA LYS A 284 -25.60 2.48 10.78
C LYS A 284 -25.33 0.98 10.70
N GLY A 285 -24.47 0.49 11.56
CA GLY A 285 -24.05 -0.89 11.66
C GLY A 285 -22.66 -1.14 11.09
N GLN A 286 -22.27 -2.39 11.07
CA GLN A 286 -20.95 -2.82 10.60
C GLN A 286 -20.66 -2.34 9.19
N GLN A 287 -19.45 -1.85 8.96
CA GLN A 287 -18.94 -1.36 7.67
C GLN A 287 -17.62 -2.06 7.34
N ASN A 288 -17.31 -2.22 6.06
CA ASN A 288 -16.03 -2.77 5.67
C ASN A 288 -15.00 -1.65 5.43
N TYR A 289 -13.81 -1.81 5.96
CA TYR A 289 -12.64 -0.95 5.68
C TYR A 289 -11.88 -1.43 4.45
N MET A 290 -11.93 -2.74 4.19
CA MET A 290 -11.19 -3.40 3.12
C MET A 290 -11.97 -4.61 2.62
N ALA A 291 -12.04 -4.75 1.30
CA ALA A 291 -12.66 -5.89 0.64
C ALA A 291 -11.88 -6.28 -0.63
N VAL A 292 -12.08 -7.51 -1.09
CA VAL A 292 -11.47 -8.05 -2.30
C VAL A 292 -12.55 -8.49 -3.28
N GLY A 293 -12.26 -8.26 -4.58
CA GLY A 293 -12.93 -8.92 -5.70
C GLY A 293 -11.92 -9.83 -6.40
N SER A 294 -12.23 -11.09 -6.50
CA SER A 294 -11.36 -12.13 -7.06
C SER A 294 -11.96 -12.70 -8.33
N LYS A 295 -11.33 -12.43 -9.48
CA LYS A 295 -11.71 -13.02 -10.76
C LYS A 295 -10.97 -14.33 -10.96
N ALA A 296 -11.70 -15.40 -11.18
CA ALA A 296 -11.18 -16.75 -11.31
C ALA A 296 -11.14 -17.24 -12.77
N LYS A 297 -10.20 -18.10 -13.08
CA LYS A 297 -10.13 -18.86 -14.33
C LYS A 297 -9.69 -20.29 -14.03
N PHE A 298 -10.44 -21.26 -14.52
CA PHE A 298 -10.03 -22.66 -14.49
C PHE A 298 -9.11 -22.98 -15.68
N THR A 299 -8.02 -23.66 -15.40
CA THR A 299 -7.07 -24.13 -16.40
C THR A 299 -7.31 -25.62 -16.73
N ASP A 300 -6.82 -26.06 -17.89
CA ASP A 300 -6.99 -27.46 -18.35
C ASP A 300 -6.31 -28.50 -17.42
N ASP A 301 -5.32 -28.08 -16.62
CA ASP A 301 -4.62 -28.91 -15.62
C ASP A 301 -5.28 -28.86 -14.22
N ASN A 302 -6.53 -28.48 -14.14
CA ASN A 302 -7.35 -28.36 -12.92
C ASN A 302 -6.80 -27.40 -11.87
N LYS A 303 -6.06 -26.37 -12.26
CA LYS A 303 -5.71 -25.25 -11.39
C LYS A 303 -6.70 -24.11 -11.55
N THR A 304 -6.88 -23.36 -10.50
CA THR A 304 -7.60 -22.09 -10.55
C THR A 304 -6.60 -20.96 -10.44
N LEU A 305 -6.63 -20.05 -11.40
CA LEU A 305 -5.86 -18.81 -11.36
C LEU A 305 -6.78 -17.68 -10.94
N TYR A 306 -6.23 -16.73 -10.16
CA TYR A 306 -6.98 -15.59 -9.66
C TYR A 306 -6.24 -14.29 -9.98
N SER A 307 -6.96 -13.29 -10.47
CA SER A 307 -6.53 -11.89 -10.35
C SER A 307 -7.42 -11.21 -9.32
N ASN A 308 -6.79 -10.56 -8.35
CA ASN A 308 -7.48 -9.94 -7.24
C ASN A 308 -7.39 -8.42 -7.32
N VAL A 309 -8.49 -7.76 -7.03
CA VAL A 309 -8.57 -6.33 -6.77
C VAL A 309 -8.93 -6.16 -5.31
N ILE A 310 -8.02 -5.60 -4.52
CA ILE A 310 -8.28 -5.24 -3.13
C ILE A 310 -8.52 -3.74 -3.06
N ALA A 311 -9.65 -3.36 -2.49
CA ALA A 311 -9.97 -1.98 -2.20
C ALA A 311 -9.80 -1.71 -0.69
N VAL A 312 -9.05 -0.65 -0.37
CA VAL A 312 -8.83 -0.13 0.99
C VAL A 312 -9.45 1.26 1.06
N GLY A 313 -10.34 1.49 2.01
CA GLY A 313 -11.14 2.72 2.09
C GLY A 313 -10.39 3.96 2.58
N SER A 314 -9.11 3.84 2.97
CA SER A 314 -8.35 4.95 3.53
C SER A 314 -6.85 4.84 3.29
N GLU A 315 -6.25 5.89 2.73
CA GLU A 315 -4.80 6.07 2.70
C GLU A 315 -4.22 6.19 4.12
N GLY A 316 -5.01 6.65 5.08
CA GLY A 316 -4.60 6.75 6.48
C GLY A 316 -4.15 5.41 7.07
N MET A 317 -4.70 4.27 6.62
CA MET A 317 -4.30 2.95 7.08
C MET A 317 -2.86 2.60 6.70
N LEU A 318 -2.38 3.16 5.58
CA LEU A 318 -1.02 2.98 5.04
C LEU A 318 -0.18 4.25 5.18
N SER A 319 -0.62 5.22 5.97
CA SER A 319 0.18 6.42 6.24
C SER A 319 1.44 6.08 7.02
N ASP A 320 2.50 6.82 6.78
CA ASP A 320 3.79 6.67 7.46
C ASP A 320 3.61 6.68 8.98
N THR A 321 2.72 7.54 9.50
CA THR A 321 2.41 7.64 10.92
C THR A 321 1.83 6.34 11.48
N TYR A 322 0.82 5.76 10.84
CA TYR A 322 0.13 4.58 11.40
C TYR A 322 0.88 3.27 11.13
N LEU A 323 1.64 3.20 10.05
CA LEU A 323 2.53 2.06 9.80
C LEU A 323 3.68 1.98 10.83
N GLN A 324 4.07 3.10 11.44
CA GLN A 324 5.13 3.14 12.45
C GLN A 324 4.63 3.01 13.89
N TYR A 325 3.32 3.00 14.12
CA TYR A 325 2.76 2.82 15.46
C TYR A 325 2.90 1.38 15.94
N SER A 326 3.87 1.13 16.84
CA SER A 326 4.16 -0.21 17.37
C SER A 326 3.02 -0.87 18.17
N GLN A 327 2.02 -0.09 18.61
CA GLN A 327 0.84 -0.60 19.31
C GLN A 327 -0.25 -1.13 18.37
N TYR A 328 -0.13 -0.88 17.07
CA TYR A 328 -1.03 -1.36 16.01
C TYR A 328 -0.25 -2.20 15.02
N GLN A 329 -0.91 -3.15 14.38
CA GLN A 329 -0.28 -4.10 13.47
C GLN A 329 -0.51 -3.76 11.99
N ASN A 330 -0.68 -2.47 11.66
CA ASN A 330 -0.88 -2.05 10.28
C ASN A 330 0.25 -2.52 9.35
N SER A 331 1.51 -2.33 9.74
CA SER A 331 2.67 -2.76 8.95
C SER A 331 2.68 -4.25 8.67
N ASP A 332 2.59 -5.07 9.72
CA ASP A 332 2.62 -6.52 9.61
C ASP A 332 1.45 -7.03 8.77
N TYR A 333 0.25 -6.45 9.00
CA TYR A 333 -0.95 -6.83 8.28
C TYR A 333 -0.85 -6.55 6.78
N PHE A 334 -0.44 -5.35 6.37
CA PHE A 334 -0.34 -5.02 4.95
C PHE A 334 0.79 -5.77 4.24
N ILE A 335 1.89 -6.09 4.93
CA ILE A 335 2.91 -7.00 4.39
C ILE A 335 2.33 -8.40 4.23
N SER A 336 1.59 -8.91 5.23
CA SER A 336 0.92 -10.22 5.14
C SER A 336 -0.12 -10.27 4.00
N VAL A 337 -0.82 -9.17 3.74
CA VAL A 337 -1.72 -9.04 2.56
C VAL A 337 -0.93 -9.25 1.27
N ILE A 338 0.18 -8.53 1.09
CA ILE A 338 0.99 -8.65 -0.13
C ILE A 338 1.63 -10.05 -0.25
N ASN A 339 2.13 -10.63 0.86
CA ASN A 339 2.64 -12.00 0.89
C ASN A 339 1.55 -13.02 0.45
N GLY A 340 0.35 -12.91 1.02
CA GLY A 340 -0.77 -13.79 0.67
C GLY A 340 -1.21 -13.68 -0.79
N LEU A 341 -1.18 -12.47 -1.36
CA LEU A 341 -1.51 -12.24 -2.77
C LEU A 341 -0.47 -12.78 -3.73
N THR A 342 0.79 -12.80 -3.34
CA THR A 342 1.93 -13.17 -4.20
C THR A 342 2.46 -14.56 -3.94
N GLY A 343 2.01 -15.21 -2.86
CA GLY A 343 2.49 -16.52 -2.45
C GLY A 343 3.93 -16.51 -1.91
N LYS A 344 4.37 -15.36 -1.37
CA LYS A 344 5.72 -15.18 -0.81
C LYS A 344 5.80 -15.60 0.65
#